data_2ae7c9f80e2a3a923cc74a35ac269fa2
#
_entry.id   2ae7c9f80e2a3a923cc74a35ac269fa2
#
_cell.length_a   1.000
_cell.length_b   1.000
_cell.length_c   1.000
_cell.angle_alpha   90.00
_cell.angle_beta   90.00
_cell.angle_gamma   90.00
#
_symmetry.space_group_name_H-M   'P 1'
#
loop_
_entity.id
_entity.type
_entity.pdbx_description
1 polymer ?
#
loop_
_entity_poly.entity_id
_entity_poly.type
_entity_poly.pdbx_seq_one_letter_code
_entity_poly.pdbx_strand_id
1 'polypeptide(L)'
;ADLKTMSAIGVFGTSAITAITAQNTCEVRDIQGIEPDIVRQQIEAVLDDLPCTTVKLGMLYSRATIETIADCLQRYPLRNIVLDPVMVSTSGCRLIEEEAISAVKTLLLPQATVITPNIPEAEILSGLAIDSEKDMEKAANRLFQAGCRAVLVKGGHLKGAESCDILFMPNSVPVRYTSPRISTRNTHGTG
;
A
#
# COMPACT_ATOMS: atom_id res chain seq x y z
N ALA A 1 4.31 8.73 -8.18
CA ALA A 1 3.08 9.44 -7.83
C ALA A 1 3.21 10.16 -6.48
N ASP A 2 3.64 9.49 -5.42
CA ASP A 2 3.62 9.98 -4.02
C ASP A 2 4.30 11.35 -3.82
N LEU A 3 5.57 11.52 -4.21
CA LEU A 3 6.27 12.80 -4.08
C LEU A 3 5.59 13.94 -4.87
N LYS A 4 5.03 13.64 -6.05
CA LYS A 4 4.29 14.63 -6.83
C LYS A 4 2.99 15.04 -6.14
N THR A 5 2.28 14.10 -5.53
CA THR A 5 1.06 14.37 -4.76
C THR A 5 1.39 15.20 -3.52
N MET A 6 2.40 14.80 -2.74
CA MET A 6 2.86 15.56 -1.57
C MET A 6 3.21 17.01 -1.96
N SER A 7 3.98 17.19 -3.03
CA SER A 7 4.33 18.52 -3.54
C SER A 7 3.10 19.31 -3.97
N ALA A 8 2.14 18.69 -4.65
CA ALA A 8 0.93 19.38 -5.12
C ALA A 8 0.02 19.87 -3.99
N ILE A 9 0.04 19.21 -2.84
CA ILE A 9 -0.72 19.60 -1.64
C ILE A 9 0.12 20.40 -0.63
N GLY A 10 1.34 20.82 -1.01
CA GLY A 10 2.20 21.65 -0.18
C GLY A 10 2.91 20.92 0.96
N VAL A 11 3.05 19.58 0.87
CA VAL A 11 3.76 18.76 1.86
C VAL A 11 5.17 18.46 1.36
N PHE A 12 6.18 18.70 2.20
CA PHE A 12 7.55 18.28 1.91
C PHE A 12 7.67 16.75 2.06
N GLY A 13 7.96 16.06 0.96
CA GLY A 13 8.09 14.62 0.91
C GLY A 13 9.53 14.18 0.73
N THR A 14 9.97 13.21 1.53
CA THR A 14 11.22 12.47 1.37
C THR A 14 10.92 11.04 0.95
N SER A 15 11.93 10.29 0.52
CA SER A 15 11.75 8.89 0.13
C SER A 15 12.96 8.03 0.48
N ALA A 16 12.68 6.79 0.90
CA ALA A 16 13.64 5.68 0.90
C ALA A 16 13.28 4.73 -0.24
N ILE A 17 14.23 4.43 -1.10
CA ILE A 17 14.04 3.58 -2.27
C ILE A 17 14.26 2.12 -1.87
N THR A 18 13.27 1.27 -2.13
CA THR A 18 13.29 -0.17 -1.82
C THR A 18 13.64 -1.04 -3.01
N ALA A 19 13.32 -0.55 -4.22
CA ALA A 19 13.66 -1.21 -5.48
C ALA A 19 13.70 -0.19 -6.63
N ILE A 20 14.43 -0.53 -7.68
CA ILE A 20 14.48 0.20 -8.93
C ILE A 20 13.74 -0.62 -9.99
N THR A 21 12.85 0.01 -10.75
CA THR A 21 12.14 -0.64 -11.86
C THR A 21 12.54 -0.03 -13.19
N ALA A 22 12.86 -0.87 -14.16
CA ALA A 22 12.93 -0.49 -15.57
C ALA A 22 11.51 -0.59 -16.15
N GLN A 23 10.71 0.46 -15.98
CA GLN A 23 9.28 0.46 -16.25
C GLN A 23 8.84 1.64 -17.11
N ASN A 24 7.89 1.37 -18.00
CA ASN A 24 7.14 2.37 -18.76
C ASN A 24 5.63 2.19 -18.55
N THR A 25 4.79 2.86 -19.31
CA THR A 25 3.33 2.77 -19.21
C THR A 25 2.73 1.45 -19.69
N CYS A 26 3.51 0.62 -20.36
CA CYS A 26 3.07 -0.63 -21.00
C CYS A 26 3.58 -1.88 -20.26
N GLU A 27 4.81 -1.82 -19.71
CA GLU A 27 5.48 -3.00 -19.16
C GLU A 27 6.47 -2.65 -18.04
N VAL A 28 6.76 -3.63 -17.22
CA VAL A 28 7.93 -3.69 -16.33
C VAL A 28 8.92 -4.66 -16.95
N ARG A 29 10.09 -4.16 -17.38
CA ARG A 29 11.15 -4.96 -18.02
C ARG A 29 12.04 -5.65 -17.03
N ASP A 30 12.35 -4.95 -15.92
CA ASP A 30 13.23 -5.48 -14.89
C ASP A 30 12.98 -4.81 -13.56
N ILE A 31 13.33 -5.51 -12.47
CA ILE A 31 13.22 -5.02 -11.09
C ILE A 31 14.49 -5.40 -10.35
N GLN A 32 15.15 -4.41 -9.75
CA GLN A 32 16.28 -4.63 -8.87
C GLN A 32 15.93 -4.15 -7.45
N GLY A 33 15.94 -5.07 -6.49
CA GLY A 33 15.83 -4.73 -5.07
C GLY A 33 17.05 -3.96 -4.57
N ILE A 34 16.84 -3.06 -3.64
CA ILE A 34 17.91 -2.40 -2.91
C ILE A 34 18.25 -3.24 -1.69
N GLU A 35 19.54 -3.38 -1.39
CA GLU A 35 20.01 -4.11 -0.21
C GLU A 35 19.35 -3.59 1.07
N PRO A 36 18.84 -4.48 1.95
CA PRO A 36 18.10 -4.08 3.15
C PRO A 36 18.86 -3.10 4.05
N ASP A 37 20.18 -3.23 4.17
CA ASP A 37 21.00 -2.31 4.95
C ASP A 37 21.04 -0.90 4.35
N ILE A 38 21.03 -0.79 3.02
CA ILE A 38 20.94 0.51 2.35
C ILE A 38 19.54 1.12 2.55
N VAL A 39 18.49 0.30 2.51
CA VAL A 39 17.13 0.76 2.82
C VAL A 39 17.06 1.29 4.25
N ARG A 40 17.63 0.58 5.23
CA ARG A 40 17.75 1.02 6.61
C ARG A 40 18.44 2.37 6.72
N GLN A 41 19.63 2.51 6.13
CA GLN A 41 20.41 3.75 6.16
C GLN A 41 19.68 4.93 5.54
N GLN A 42 18.92 4.72 4.45
CA GLN A 42 18.08 5.77 3.85
C GLN A 42 16.99 6.24 4.83
N ILE A 43 16.33 5.29 5.52
CA ILE A 43 15.27 5.60 6.49
C ILE A 43 15.86 6.36 7.68
N GLU A 44 16.94 5.86 8.25
CA GLU A 44 17.62 6.45 9.40
C GLU A 44 18.15 7.85 9.07
N ALA A 45 18.81 8.04 7.93
CA ALA A 45 19.33 9.34 7.49
C ALA A 45 18.23 10.42 7.40
N VAL A 46 17.01 10.04 7.05
CA VAL A 46 15.87 10.97 6.99
C VAL A 46 15.28 11.19 8.38
N LEU A 47 15.02 10.11 9.13
CA LEU A 47 14.29 10.19 10.40
C LEU A 47 15.12 10.72 11.56
N ASP A 48 16.46 10.63 11.48
CA ASP A 48 17.37 11.23 12.46
C ASP A 48 17.50 12.75 12.31
N ASP A 49 17.27 13.28 11.10
CA ASP A 49 17.41 14.70 10.78
C ASP A 49 16.06 15.45 10.76
N LEU A 50 15.03 14.82 10.19
CA LEU A 50 13.74 15.47 9.95
C LEU A 50 12.65 14.96 10.90
N PRO A 51 11.81 15.84 11.48
CA PRO A 51 10.74 15.46 12.40
C PRO A 51 9.55 14.85 11.68
N CYS A 52 9.75 13.73 11.00
CA CYS A 52 8.69 13.01 10.30
C CYS A 52 7.76 12.30 11.30
N THR A 53 6.47 12.49 11.12
CA THR A 53 5.44 11.82 11.95
C THR A 53 4.59 10.84 11.15
N THR A 54 4.68 10.88 9.83
CA THR A 54 3.82 10.11 8.92
C THR A 54 4.69 9.46 7.84
N VAL A 55 4.44 8.19 7.58
CA VAL A 55 5.11 7.44 6.52
C VAL A 55 4.09 6.73 5.64
N LYS A 56 4.33 6.72 4.33
CA LYS A 56 3.63 5.84 3.39
C LYS A 56 4.58 4.73 2.95
N LEU A 57 4.12 3.51 3.06
CA LEU A 57 4.77 2.31 2.52
C LEU A 57 4.08 1.94 1.20
N GLY A 58 4.85 1.78 0.14
CA GLY A 58 4.36 1.37 -1.17
C GLY A 58 4.97 0.04 -1.59
N MET A 59 5.72 0.01 -2.70
CA MET A 59 6.42 -1.18 -3.16
C MET A 59 7.53 -1.58 -2.20
N LEU A 60 7.48 -2.80 -1.66
CA LEU A 60 8.39 -3.29 -0.62
C LEU A 60 9.34 -4.40 -1.10
N TYR A 61 9.04 -5.00 -2.24
CA TYR A 61 9.83 -5.96 -2.98
C TYR A 61 10.05 -7.30 -2.25
N SER A 62 10.91 -7.37 -1.22
CA SER A 62 11.34 -8.62 -0.59
C SER A 62 10.98 -8.72 0.89
N ARG A 63 10.99 -9.95 1.41
CA ARG A 63 10.81 -10.22 2.84
C ARG A 63 11.84 -9.50 3.70
N ALA A 64 13.12 -9.53 3.32
CA ALA A 64 14.20 -8.90 4.07
C ALA A 64 14.03 -7.36 4.16
N THR A 65 13.58 -6.73 3.07
CA THR A 65 13.24 -5.30 3.07
C THR A 65 12.08 -5.00 4.03
N ILE A 66 11.05 -5.84 4.05
CA ILE A 66 9.89 -5.68 4.95
C ILE A 66 10.31 -5.81 6.42
N GLU A 67 11.12 -6.80 6.75
CA GLU A 67 11.66 -7.00 8.11
C GLU A 67 12.48 -5.77 8.56
N THR A 68 13.34 -5.26 7.68
CA THR A 68 14.11 -4.04 7.93
C THR A 68 13.24 -2.82 8.17
N ILE A 69 12.21 -2.62 7.35
CA ILE A 69 11.28 -1.50 7.51
C ILE A 69 10.48 -1.66 8.81
N ALA A 70 9.95 -2.84 9.10
CA ALA A 70 9.18 -3.09 10.34
C ALA A 70 10.00 -2.76 11.59
N ASP A 71 11.28 -3.10 11.61
CA ASP A 71 12.24 -2.74 12.62
C ASP A 71 12.40 -1.22 12.77
N CYS A 72 12.57 -0.50 11.65
CA CYS A 72 12.69 0.96 11.67
C CYS A 72 11.41 1.61 12.22
N LEU A 73 10.22 1.16 11.78
CA LEU A 73 8.94 1.70 12.26
C LEU A 73 8.76 1.59 13.78
N GLN A 74 9.34 0.57 14.41
CA GLN A 74 9.28 0.39 15.87
C GLN A 74 10.23 1.33 16.65
N ARG A 75 11.32 1.75 16.01
CA ARG A 75 12.34 2.59 16.65
C ARG A 75 12.04 4.08 16.63
N TYR A 76 11.24 4.53 15.66
CA TYR A 76 10.93 5.96 15.47
C TYR A 76 9.50 6.29 15.90
N PRO A 77 9.22 7.49 16.45
CA PRO A 77 7.91 7.89 16.97
C PRO A 77 6.93 8.28 15.86
N LEU A 78 6.75 7.41 14.90
CA LEU A 78 5.82 7.58 13.79
C LEU A 78 4.37 7.42 14.27
N ARG A 79 3.51 8.41 13.96
CA ARG A 79 2.10 8.42 14.39
C ARG A 79 1.16 7.79 13.38
N ASN A 80 1.45 8.03 12.10
CA ASN A 80 0.58 7.57 11.01
C ASN A 80 1.39 6.74 10.02
N ILE A 81 0.99 5.50 9.85
CA ILE A 81 1.58 4.57 8.89
C ILE A 81 0.51 4.19 7.87
N VAL A 82 0.68 4.66 6.64
CA VAL A 82 -0.19 4.30 5.51
C VAL A 82 0.47 3.18 4.74
N LEU A 83 -0.14 2.02 4.70
CA LEU A 83 0.35 0.87 3.93
C LEU A 83 -0.47 0.71 2.65
N ASP A 84 0.14 1.02 1.52
CA ASP A 84 -0.38 0.71 0.18
C ASP A 84 0.31 -0.58 -0.29
N PRO A 85 -0.36 -1.74 -0.20
CA PRO A 85 0.29 -3.03 -0.35
C PRO A 85 0.48 -3.38 -1.83
N VAL A 86 1.33 -2.63 -2.53
CA VAL A 86 1.58 -2.79 -3.97
C VAL A 86 2.18 -4.18 -4.24
N MET A 87 1.38 -5.06 -4.85
CA MET A 87 1.76 -6.45 -5.13
C MET A 87 1.93 -6.73 -6.62
N VAL A 88 1.14 -6.05 -7.46
CA VAL A 88 1.11 -6.26 -8.90
C VAL A 88 1.10 -4.91 -9.60
N SER A 89 1.88 -4.78 -10.67
CA SER A 89 1.83 -3.58 -11.53
C SER A 89 0.53 -3.52 -12.33
N THR A 90 0.21 -2.36 -12.87
CA THR A 90 -0.94 -2.18 -13.78
C THR A 90 -0.85 -3.10 -15.01
N SER A 91 0.36 -3.48 -15.43
CA SER A 91 0.60 -4.43 -16.53
C SER A 91 0.51 -5.90 -16.12
N GLY A 92 0.18 -6.20 -14.84
CA GLY A 92 0.07 -7.57 -14.32
C GLY A 92 1.40 -8.19 -13.87
N CYS A 93 2.51 -7.47 -13.93
CA CYS A 93 3.79 -7.95 -13.43
C CYS A 93 3.79 -7.98 -11.89
N ARG A 94 4.24 -9.07 -11.30
CA ARG A 94 4.38 -9.20 -9.85
C ARG A 94 5.54 -8.33 -9.37
N LEU A 95 5.27 -7.49 -8.38
CA LEU A 95 6.22 -6.51 -7.82
C LEU A 95 6.71 -6.89 -6.41
N ILE A 96 6.22 -7.99 -5.86
CA ILE A 96 6.56 -8.50 -4.53
C ILE A 96 6.80 -10.00 -4.59
N GLU A 97 7.76 -10.49 -3.85
CA GLU A 97 8.02 -11.92 -3.68
C GLU A 97 6.89 -12.59 -2.89
N GLU A 98 6.64 -13.87 -3.14
CA GLU A 98 5.54 -14.60 -2.48
C GLU A 98 5.73 -14.68 -0.97
N GLU A 99 6.93 -14.95 -0.54
CA GLU A 99 7.29 -15.02 0.88
C GLU A 99 7.13 -13.68 1.60
N ALA A 100 7.26 -12.58 0.87
CA ALA A 100 7.09 -11.24 1.39
C ALA A 100 5.64 -10.91 1.77
N ILE A 101 4.64 -11.54 1.13
CA ILE A 101 3.22 -11.35 1.47
C ILE A 101 2.94 -11.77 2.92
N SER A 102 3.53 -12.88 3.36
CA SER A 102 3.42 -13.31 4.75
C SER A 102 4.03 -12.29 5.72
N ALA A 103 5.19 -11.72 5.37
CA ALA A 103 5.82 -10.68 6.17
C ALA A 103 4.99 -9.39 6.23
N VAL A 104 4.35 -8.97 5.14
CA VAL A 104 3.38 -7.86 5.16
C VAL A 104 2.29 -8.13 6.17
N LYS A 105 1.67 -9.33 6.13
CA LYS A 105 0.56 -9.70 7.03
C LYS A 105 0.99 -9.71 8.51
N THR A 106 2.16 -10.23 8.82
CA THR A 106 2.57 -10.46 10.21
C THR A 106 3.31 -9.28 10.83
N LEU A 107 4.04 -8.49 10.03
CA LEU A 107 4.91 -7.43 10.53
C LEU A 107 4.37 -6.03 10.30
N LEU A 108 3.72 -5.77 9.17
CA LEU A 108 3.31 -4.41 8.80
C LEU A 108 1.84 -4.12 9.06
N LEU A 109 0.92 -5.08 8.82
CA LEU A 109 -0.51 -4.86 9.10
C LEU A 109 -0.78 -4.42 10.54
N PRO A 110 -0.18 -5.02 11.59
CA PRO A 110 -0.42 -4.58 12.97
C PRO A 110 0.11 -3.18 13.28
N GLN A 111 1.08 -2.68 12.52
CA GLN A 111 1.66 -1.35 12.69
C GLN A 111 0.93 -0.28 11.88
N ALA A 112 0.21 -0.67 10.81
CA ALA A 112 -0.45 0.27 9.92
C ALA A 112 -1.62 1.00 10.59
N THR A 113 -1.66 2.32 10.43
CA THR A 113 -2.84 3.14 10.79
C THR A 113 -3.97 2.89 9.80
N VAL A 114 -3.63 2.82 8.51
CA VAL A 114 -4.57 2.48 7.45
C VAL A 114 -3.85 1.69 6.35
N ILE A 115 -4.54 0.70 5.81
CA ILE A 115 -4.11 -0.03 4.63
C ILE A 115 -5.04 0.32 3.46
N THR A 116 -4.47 0.49 2.24
CA THR A 116 -5.20 0.94 1.06
C THR A 116 -5.16 -0.06 -0.11
N PRO A 117 -5.60 -1.31 0.05
CA PRO A 117 -5.54 -2.31 -1.00
C PRO A 117 -6.56 -2.04 -2.11
N ASN A 118 -6.20 -2.34 -3.36
CA ASN A 118 -7.16 -2.57 -4.42
C ASN A 118 -7.83 -3.95 -4.26
N ILE A 119 -8.81 -4.28 -5.11
CA ILE A 119 -9.55 -5.56 -5.01
C ILE A 119 -8.61 -6.77 -5.07
N PRO A 120 -7.71 -6.94 -6.08
CA PRO A 120 -6.77 -8.06 -6.11
C PRO A 120 -5.86 -8.16 -4.87
N GLU A 121 -5.38 -7.03 -4.37
CA GLU A 121 -4.55 -6.96 -3.16
C GLU A 121 -5.35 -7.36 -1.91
N ALA A 122 -6.59 -6.89 -1.80
CA ALA A 122 -7.49 -7.25 -0.71
C ALA A 122 -7.82 -8.75 -0.72
N GLU A 123 -8.02 -9.35 -1.89
CA GLU A 123 -8.22 -10.80 -2.06
C GLU A 123 -7.00 -11.60 -1.58
N ILE A 124 -5.79 -11.20 -2.01
CA ILE A 124 -4.53 -11.86 -1.59
C ILE A 124 -4.34 -11.75 -0.07
N LEU A 125 -4.58 -10.56 0.49
CA LEU A 125 -4.38 -10.33 1.92
C LEU A 125 -5.43 -11.01 2.79
N SER A 126 -6.70 -10.99 2.39
CA SER A 126 -7.80 -11.59 3.15
C SER A 126 -7.98 -13.09 2.89
N GLY A 127 -7.58 -13.58 1.72
CA GLY A 127 -7.85 -14.94 1.24
C GLY A 127 -9.31 -15.13 0.82
N LEU A 128 -10.05 -14.06 0.50
CA LEU A 128 -11.46 -14.08 0.11
C LEU A 128 -11.61 -13.50 -1.29
N ALA A 129 -12.49 -14.08 -2.11
CA ALA A 129 -12.90 -13.48 -3.38
C ALA A 129 -13.80 -12.24 -3.14
N ILE A 130 -13.66 -11.21 -3.97
CA ILE A 130 -14.37 -9.94 -3.82
C ILE A 130 -15.05 -9.56 -5.14
N ASP A 131 -16.35 -9.83 -5.22
CA ASP A 131 -17.18 -9.48 -6.37
C ASP A 131 -18.21 -8.36 -6.06
N SER A 132 -18.31 -7.95 -4.80
CA SER A 132 -19.27 -6.97 -4.32
C SER A 132 -18.73 -6.13 -3.16
N GLU A 133 -19.40 -4.99 -2.87
CA GLU A 133 -19.09 -4.20 -1.67
C GLU A 133 -19.25 -4.99 -0.36
N LYS A 134 -20.21 -5.92 -0.32
CA LYS A 134 -20.37 -6.80 0.85
C LYS A 134 -19.17 -7.74 1.04
N ASP A 135 -18.51 -8.14 -0.04
CA ASP A 135 -17.29 -8.93 0.05
C ASP A 135 -16.09 -8.07 0.43
N MET A 136 -16.06 -6.78 0.01
CA MET A 136 -15.08 -5.82 0.52
C MET A 136 -15.16 -5.69 2.05
N GLU A 137 -16.38 -5.64 2.62
CA GLU A 137 -16.59 -5.60 4.07
C GLU A 137 -16.07 -6.88 4.75
N LYS A 138 -16.37 -8.06 4.19
CA LYS A 138 -15.84 -9.33 4.73
C LYS A 138 -14.30 -9.36 4.71
N ALA A 139 -13.70 -8.90 3.60
CA ALA A 139 -12.25 -8.81 3.47
C ALA A 139 -11.66 -7.84 4.51
N ALA A 140 -12.26 -6.65 4.69
CA ALA A 140 -11.84 -5.69 5.70
C ALA A 140 -11.92 -6.28 7.12
N ASN A 141 -13.01 -7.00 7.45
CA ASN A 141 -13.15 -7.66 8.74
C ASN A 141 -12.07 -8.73 8.97
N ARG A 142 -11.66 -9.45 7.93
CA ARG A 142 -10.54 -10.40 8.01
C ARG A 142 -9.21 -9.71 8.27
N LEU A 143 -9.00 -8.54 7.66
CA LEU A 143 -7.80 -7.73 7.86
C LEU A 143 -7.76 -7.10 9.27
N PHE A 144 -8.90 -6.73 9.84
CA PHE A 144 -8.97 -6.31 11.25
C PHE A 144 -8.55 -7.43 12.21
N GLN A 145 -8.94 -8.67 11.94
CA GLN A 145 -8.46 -9.83 12.72
C GLN A 145 -6.94 -10.04 12.62
N ALA A 146 -6.31 -9.58 11.53
CA ALA A 146 -4.87 -9.58 11.35
C ALA A 146 -4.15 -8.35 11.96
N GLY A 147 -4.89 -7.47 12.65
CA GLY A 147 -4.34 -6.34 13.40
C GLY A 147 -4.47 -4.97 12.76
N CYS A 148 -5.04 -4.87 11.55
CA CYS A 148 -5.29 -3.57 10.90
C CYS A 148 -6.22 -2.67 11.73
N ARG A 149 -5.96 -1.36 11.71
CA ARG A 149 -6.80 -0.36 12.41
C ARG A 149 -7.86 0.25 11.51
N ALA A 150 -7.55 0.46 10.23
CA ALA A 150 -8.48 0.92 9.20
C ALA A 150 -8.13 0.31 7.84
N VAL A 151 -9.12 0.08 7.01
CA VAL A 151 -8.96 -0.50 5.66
C VAL A 151 -9.73 0.34 4.66
N LEU A 152 -9.02 0.96 3.71
CA LEU A 152 -9.62 1.62 2.55
C LEU A 152 -9.52 0.67 1.35
N VAL A 153 -10.58 -0.04 1.02
CA VAL A 153 -10.59 -0.91 -0.17
C VAL A 153 -10.92 -0.07 -1.40
N LYS A 154 -9.98 -0.05 -2.37
CA LYS A 154 -10.14 0.67 -3.65
C LYS A 154 -10.98 -0.18 -4.61
N GLY A 155 -12.22 0.24 -4.86
CA GLY A 155 -13.20 -0.53 -5.63
C GLY A 155 -13.16 -0.33 -7.15
N GLY A 156 -12.14 0.32 -7.69
CA GLY A 156 -12.00 0.58 -9.12
C GLY A 156 -12.04 -0.67 -10.02
N HIS A 157 -11.81 -1.85 -9.49
CA HIS A 157 -11.88 -3.14 -10.22
C HIS A 157 -13.27 -3.78 -10.24
N LEU A 158 -14.21 -3.34 -9.41
CA LEU A 158 -15.59 -3.82 -9.48
C LEU A 158 -16.28 -3.32 -10.76
N LYS A 159 -17.23 -4.11 -11.25
CA LYS A 159 -18.02 -3.73 -12.43
C LYS A 159 -19.10 -2.73 -12.02
N GLY A 160 -19.42 -1.77 -12.91
CA GLY A 160 -20.50 -0.79 -12.70
C GLY A 160 -20.20 0.55 -13.35
N ALA A 161 -21.20 1.45 -13.29
CA ALA A 161 -21.10 2.82 -13.81
C ALA A 161 -20.25 3.75 -12.92
N GLU A 162 -20.09 3.38 -11.66
CA GLU A 162 -19.32 4.14 -10.67
C GLU A 162 -18.11 3.34 -10.17
N SER A 163 -17.08 4.05 -9.75
CA SER A 163 -16.01 3.53 -8.92
C SER A 163 -16.32 3.89 -7.47
N CYS A 164 -16.24 2.94 -6.57
CA CYS A 164 -16.54 3.14 -5.15
C CYS A 164 -15.42 2.61 -4.29
N ASP A 165 -14.69 3.50 -3.63
CA ASP A 165 -13.74 3.15 -2.59
C ASP A 165 -14.46 3.19 -1.24
N ILE A 166 -14.18 2.22 -0.36
CA ILE A 166 -14.88 2.14 0.93
C ILE A 166 -13.87 2.08 2.06
N LEU A 167 -13.96 3.05 2.97
CA LEU A 167 -13.20 3.06 4.21
C LEU A 167 -13.98 2.31 5.31
N PHE A 168 -13.38 1.25 5.78
CA PHE A 168 -13.86 0.47 6.91
C PHE A 168 -13.02 0.78 8.15
N MET A 169 -13.69 0.94 9.29
CA MET A 169 -13.09 1.07 10.63
C MET A 169 -13.87 0.19 11.61
N PRO A 170 -13.22 -0.43 12.60
CA PRO A 170 -13.90 -1.25 13.59
C PRO A 170 -15.02 -0.46 14.31
N ASN A 171 -16.17 -1.07 14.48
CA ASN A 171 -17.34 -0.50 15.18
C ASN A 171 -17.86 0.83 14.61
N SER A 172 -17.59 1.11 13.33
CA SER A 172 -18.04 2.33 12.64
C SER A 172 -18.83 1.97 11.38
N VAL A 173 -19.72 2.87 10.98
CA VAL A 173 -20.39 2.75 9.67
C VAL A 173 -19.35 2.97 8.56
N PRO A 174 -19.28 2.12 7.54
CA PRO A 174 -18.38 2.30 6.43
C PRO A 174 -18.61 3.63 5.68
N VAL A 175 -17.53 4.32 5.35
CA VAL A 175 -17.57 5.56 4.57
C VAL A 175 -17.30 5.27 3.11
N ARG A 176 -18.22 5.66 2.22
CA ARG A 176 -18.14 5.41 0.77
C ARG A 176 -17.69 6.67 0.05
N TYR A 177 -16.71 6.50 -0.85
CA TYR A 177 -16.22 7.52 -1.77
C TYR A 177 -16.54 7.07 -3.19
N THR A 178 -17.52 7.73 -3.84
CA THR A 178 -17.98 7.36 -5.18
C THR A 178 -17.62 8.42 -6.22
N SER A 179 -17.28 7.97 -7.41
CA SER A 179 -17.09 8.83 -8.57
C SER A 179 -17.56 8.12 -9.84
N PRO A 180 -18.00 8.87 -10.88
CA PRO A 180 -18.28 8.28 -12.18
C PRO A 180 -17.05 7.56 -12.72
N ARG A 181 -17.26 6.38 -13.30
CA ARG A 181 -16.16 5.61 -13.92
C ARG A 181 -15.71 6.26 -15.21
N ILE A 182 -14.41 6.53 -15.31
CA ILE A 182 -13.80 7.04 -16.53
C ILE A 182 -13.30 5.85 -17.34
N SER A 183 -13.78 5.70 -18.58
CA SER A 183 -13.27 4.68 -19.51
C SER A 183 -11.93 5.13 -20.07
N THR A 184 -10.84 4.61 -19.53
CA THR A 184 -9.48 4.92 -19.97
C THR A 184 -8.57 3.71 -19.85
N ARG A 185 -7.53 3.65 -20.69
CA ARG A 185 -6.43 2.67 -20.59
C ARG A 185 -5.26 3.24 -19.77
N ASN A 186 -5.26 4.53 -19.48
CA ASN A 186 -4.19 5.22 -18.77
C ASN A 186 -4.45 5.16 -17.26
N THR A 187 -4.23 4.00 -16.65
CA THR A 187 -4.49 3.76 -15.22
C THR A 187 -3.22 3.81 -14.37
N HIS A 188 -2.06 4.09 -14.97
CA HIS A 188 -0.80 4.17 -14.24
C HIS A 188 -0.77 5.37 -13.29
N GLY A 189 -0.56 5.12 -12.00
CA GLY A 189 -0.52 6.15 -10.96
C GLY A 189 -1.88 6.73 -10.55
N THR A 190 -2.98 6.06 -10.88
CA THR A 190 -4.33 6.53 -10.55
C THR A 190 -4.84 6.03 -9.19
N GLY A 191 -4.12 5.15 -8.52
CA GLY A 191 -4.57 4.72 -7.20
C GLY A 191 -3.90 3.53 -6.68
#